data_9882ebf963e789162a0443ccec902444
#
_entry.id   9882ebf963e789162a0443ccec902444
#
_cell.length_a   1.000
_cell.length_b   1.000
_cell.length_c   1.000
_cell.angle_alpha   90.00
_cell.angle_beta   90.00
_cell.angle_gamma   90.00
#
_symmetry.space_group_name_H-M   'P 1'
#
loop_
_entity.id
_entity.type
_entity.pdbx_description
1 polymer ?
#
loop_
_entity_poly.entity_id
_entity_poly.type
_entity_poly.pdbx_seq_one_letter_code
_entity_poly.pdbx_strand_id
1 'polypeptide(L)'
;MHKILNKNCLPQKHQAGAALFMALIFLLILTLLGVFGMNVSRLENLMAGNTQFQTTALNNAEYTLARGIEDIQLVESSGLSYPTTDGYYAAGDIEPSDLSWDLFPKNTKTVTLPDGSIGEYVIINAGTDNDDGEDSSYTGTITPAPGAIVQVFLVTAQSESSRGAKRIVQSVVVTDPLIP
;
A
#
# COMPACT_ATOMS: atom_id res chain seq x y z
N MET A 1 -66.05 59.78 35.31
CA MET A 1 -64.68 60.23 35.54
C MET A 1 -63.73 59.11 35.25
N HIS A 2 -63.18 59.02 34.03
CA HIS A 2 -62.25 57.97 33.59
C HIS A 2 -60.85 58.56 33.51
N LYS A 3 -59.94 58.12 34.38
CA LYS A 3 -58.57 58.53 34.50
C LYS A 3 -57.71 57.72 33.51
N ILE A 4 -57.28 58.37 32.45
CA ILE A 4 -56.38 57.78 31.43
C ILE A 4 -55.00 57.69 32.06
N LEU A 5 -54.51 56.47 32.23
CA LEU A 5 -53.17 56.13 32.65
C LEU A 5 -52.20 56.40 31.46
N ASN A 6 -51.36 57.38 31.62
CA ASN A 6 -50.28 57.75 30.72
C ASN A 6 -49.18 56.67 30.80
N LYS A 7 -49.03 55.89 29.79
CA LYS A 7 -47.90 54.89 29.65
C LYS A 7 -46.66 55.70 29.32
N ASN A 8 -45.77 55.84 30.28
CA ASN A 8 -44.46 56.40 30.08
C ASN A 8 -43.69 55.49 29.06
N CYS A 9 -43.57 55.94 27.82
CA CYS A 9 -42.63 55.46 26.89
C CYS A 9 -41.19 55.74 27.36
N LEU A 10 -40.52 54.75 27.92
CA LEU A 10 -39.11 54.81 28.21
C LEU A 10 -38.33 55.09 26.92
N PRO A 11 -37.42 56.04 26.87
CA PRO A 11 -36.61 56.28 25.66
C PRO A 11 -35.72 55.07 25.41
N GLN A 12 -35.97 54.42 24.29
CA GLN A 12 -35.10 53.35 23.79
C GLN A 12 -33.76 53.97 23.44
N LYS A 13 -32.76 53.77 24.31
CA LYS A 13 -31.37 54.13 24.01
C LYS A 13 -30.91 53.32 22.78
N HIS A 14 -30.65 54.04 21.71
CA HIS A 14 -30.11 53.44 20.49
C HIS A 14 -28.70 52.89 20.76
N GLN A 15 -28.56 51.55 20.87
CA GLN A 15 -27.28 50.83 20.99
C GLN A 15 -26.69 50.54 19.60
N ALA A 16 -26.81 51.46 18.65
CA ALA A 16 -26.37 51.21 17.26
C ALA A 16 -24.86 50.92 17.14
N GLY A 17 -24.02 51.48 18.03
CA GLY A 17 -22.57 51.24 18.01
C GLY A 17 -22.17 49.82 18.44
N ALA A 18 -22.87 49.24 19.44
CA ALA A 18 -22.58 47.90 19.93
C ALA A 18 -22.96 46.83 18.89
N ALA A 19 -24.06 47.02 18.17
CA ALA A 19 -24.51 46.12 17.13
C ALA A 19 -23.51 46.04 15.96
N LEU A 20 -22.95 47.20 15.54
CA LEU A 20 -21.93 47.22 14.48
C LEU A 20 -20.65 46.50 14.90
N PHE A 21 -20.20 46.70 16.14
CA PHE A 21 -19.02 46.04 16.68
C PHE A 21 -19.20 44.50 16.75
N MET A 22 -20.36 44.06 17.25
CA MET A 22 -20.69 42.62 17.24
C MET A 22 -20.74 42.01 15.83
N ALA A 23 -21.34 42.70 14.87
CA ALA A 23 -21.38 42.27 13.48
C ALA A 23 -19.96 42.11 12.89
N LEU A 24 -19.05 43.02 13.22
CA LEU A 24 -17.67 43.00 12.77
C LEU A 24 -16.90 41.78 13.35
N ILE A 25 -17.11 41.49 14.65
CA ILE A 25 -16.53 40.32 15.31
C ILE A 25 -17.06 39.03 14.68
N PHE A 26 -18.37 38.90 14.44
CA PHE A 26 -18.95 37.75 13.79
C PHE A 26 -18.38 37.53 12.37
N LEU A 27 -18.25 38.61 11.60
CA LEU A 27 -17.67 38.54 10.26
C LEU A 27 -16.21 38.10 10.31
N LEU A 28 -15.43 38.57 11.27
CA LEU A 28 -14.05 38.14 11.50
C LEU A 28 -13.99 36.65 11.83
N ILE A 29 -14.83 36.15 12.73
CA ILE A 29 -14.88 34.74 13.11
C ILE A 29 -15.27 33.87 11.92
N LEU A 30 -16.30 34.31 11.16
CA LEU A 30 -16.74 33.54 9.96
C LEU A 30 -15.66 33.48 8.88
N THR A 31 -14.93 34.60 8.67
CA THR A 31 -13.81 34.60 7.71
C THR A 31 -12.68 33.67 8.14
N LEU A 32 -12.32 33.67 9.44
CA LEU A 32 -11.32 32.73 9.97
C LEU A 32 -11.76 31.28 9.82
N LEU A 33 -13.00 30.94 10.17
CA LEU A 33 -13.53 29.60 10.00
C LEU A 33 -13.52 29.17 8.53
N GLY A 34 -13.86 30.07 7.60
CA GLY A 34 -13.78 29.80 6.16
C GLY A 34 -12.36 29.48 5.69
N VAL A 35 -11.37 30.27 6.13
CA VAL A 35 -9.95 30.02 5.78
C VAL A 35 -9.46 28.70 6.37
N PHE A 36 -9.79 28.40 7.62
CA PHE A 36 -9.43 27.12 8.25
C PHE A 36 -10.07 25.93 7.51
N GLY A 37 -11.35 26.02 7.14
CA GLY A 37 -12.03 24.98 6.38
C GLY A 37 -11.38 24.71 5.03
N MET A 38 -10.97 25.76 4.29
CA MET A 38 -10.23 25.58 3.04
C MET A 38 -8.89 24.88 3.22
N ASN A 39 -8.13 25.22 4.28
CA ASN A 39 -6.86 24.56 4.55
C ASN A 39 -7.02 23.09 4.90
N VAL A 40 -8.01 22.72 5.71
CA VAL A 40 -8.33 21.34 6.06
C VAL A 40 -8.70 20.55 4.80
N SER A 41 -9.60 21.08 3.97
CA SER A 41 -10.01 20.43 2.73
C SER A 41 -8.84 20.20 1.76
N ARG A 42 -7.90 21.15 1.67
CA ARG A 42 -6.68 20.98 0.87
C ARG A 42 -5.80 19.85 1.40
N LEU A 43 -5.61 19.76 2.72
CA LEU A 43 -4.83 18.69 3.34
C LEU A 43 -5.49 17.31 3.12
N GLU A 44 -6.81 17.22 3.27
CA GLU A 44 -7.57 16.00 3.01
C GLU A 44 -7.39 15.52 1.57
N ASN A 45 -7.48 16.44 0.59
CA ASN A 45 -7.26 16.11 -0.82
C ASN A 45 -5.82 15.62 -1.09
N LEU A 46 -4.81 16.22 -0.45
CA LEU A 46 -3.42 15.77 -0.58
C LEU A 46 -3.21 14.39 0.04
N MET A 47 -3.81 14.13 1.22
CA MET A 47 -3.73 12.82 1.87
C MET A 47 -4.46 11.75 1.04
N ALA A 48 -5.67 12.05 0.55
CA ALA A 48 -6.42 11.13 -0.30
C ALA A 48 -5.64 10.79 -1.58
N GLY A 49 -5.05 11.79 -2.24
CA GLY A 49 -4.20 11.58 -3.40
C GLY A 49 -2.98 10.71 -3.10
N ASN A 50 -2.29 10.96 -1.98
CA ASN A 50 -1.14 10.15 -1.59
C ASN A 50 -1.55 8.69 -1.29
N THR A 51 -2.66 8.49 -0.59
CA THR A 51 -3.20 7.14 -0.32
C THR A 51 -3.54 6.41 -1.62
N GLN A 52 -4.14 7.10 -2.59
CA GLN A 52 -4.44 6.51 -3.89
C GLN A 52 -3.17 6.02 -4.60
N PHE A 53 -2.10 6.81 -4.63
CA PHE A 53 -0.84 6.38 -5.26
C PHE A 53 -0.18 5.22 -4.53
N GLN A 54 -0.26 5.18 -3.21
CA GLN A 54 0.22 4.05 -2.42
C GLN A 54 -0.58 2.77 -2.70
N THR A 55 -1.90 2.87 -2.80
CA THR A 55 -2.76 1.74 -3.15
C THR A 55 -2.51 1.26 -4.57
N THR A 56 -2.32 2.19 -5.53
CA THR A 56 -1.96 1.81 -6.90
C THR A 56 -0.62 1.08 -6.94
N ALA A 57 0.40 1.58 -6.24
CA ALA A 57 1.70 0.90 -6.17
C ALA A 57 1.59 -0.50 -5.54
N LEU A 58 0.75 -0.66 -4.52
CA LEU A 58 0.50 -1.96 -3.89
C LEU A 58 -0.17 -2.93 -4.88
N ASN A 59 -1.27 -2.52 -5.50
CA ASN A 59 -1.97 -3.36 -6.48
C ASN A 59 -1.07 -3.76 -7.65
N ASN A 60 -0.23 -2.85 -8.10
CA ASN A 60 0.75 -3.10 -9.15
C ASN A 60 1.82 -4.10 -8.70
N ALA A 61 2.30 -3.99 -7.47
CA ALA A 61 3.26 -4.95 -6.90
C ALA A 61 2.62 -6.34 -6.71
N GLU A 62 1.37 -6.42 -6.25
CA GLU A 62 0.61 -7.68 -6.14
C GLU A 62 0.37 -8.34 -7.51
N TYR A 63 0.03 -7.55 -8.53
CA TYR A 63 -0.09 -8.06 -9.90
C TYR A 63 1.25 -8.62 -10.41
N THR A 64 2.34 -7.89 -10.16
CA THR A 64 3.69 -8.33 -10.53
C THR A 64 4.08 -9.62 -9.80
N LEU A 65 3.74 -9.72 -8.50
CA LEU A 65 3.94 -10.92 -7.71
C LEU A 65 3.19 -12.12 -8.29
N ALA A 66 1.91 -11.92 -8.66
CA ALA A 66 1.12 -12.99 -9.27
C ALA A 66 1.74 -13.51 -10.57
N ARG A 67 2.34 -12.64 -11.37
CA ARG A 67 3.10 -13.03 -12.58
C ARG A 67 4.35 -13.84 -12.24
N GLY A 68 5.07 -13.46 -11.17
CA GLY A 68 6.20 -14.26 -10.70
C GLY A 68 5.80 -15.66 -10.24
N ILE A 69 4.65 -15.79 -9.57
CA ILE A 69 4.10 -17.10 -9.18
C ILE A 69 3.68 -17.92 -10.40
N GLU A 70 3.05 -17.29 -11.38
CA GLU A 70 2.67 -17.96 -12.65
C GLU A 70 3.89 -18.50 -13.38
N ASP A 71 5.01 -17.78 -13.39
CA ASP A 71 6.26 -18.21 -13.99
C ASP A 71 6.81 -19.49 -13.34
N ILE A 72 6.73 -19.61 -12.01
CA ILE A 72 7.14 -20.84 -11.30
C ILE A 72 6.29 -22.01 -11.80
N GLN A 73 4.98 -21.86 -11.87
CA GLN A 73 4.06 -22.92 -12.31
C GLN A 73 4.30 -23.33 -13.77
N LEU A 74 4.67 -22.39 -14.63
CA LEU A 74 5.00 -22.66 -16.03
C LEU A 74 6.30 -23.49 -16.15
N VAL A 75 7.32 -23.15 -15.37
CA VAL A 75 8.59 -23.88 -15.36
C VAL A 75 8.39 -25.31 -14.85
N GLU A 76 7.64 -25.48 -13.76
CA GLU A 76 7.28 -26.77 -13.21
C GLU A 76 6.53 -27.66 -14.24
N SER A 77 5.48 -27.09 -14.83
CA SER A 77 4.66 -27.85 -15.80
C SER A 77 5.40 -28.23 -17.06
N SER A 78 6.47 -27.50 -17.41
CA SER A 78 7.30 -27.78 -18.59
C SER A 78 8.40 -28.81 -18.34
N GLY A 79 8.66 -29.18 -17.06
CA GLY A 79 9.77 -30.05 -16.67
C GLY A 79 11.15 -29.45 -16.96
N LEU A 80 11.22 -28.14 -17.19
CA LEU A 80 12.47 -27.45 -17.44
C LEU A 80 13.19 -27.16 -16.10
N SER A 81 14.51 -27.24 -16.16
CA SER A 81 15.34 -26.75 -15.06
C SER A 81 15.14 -25.25 -14.92
N TYR A 82 15.03 -24.74 -13.67
CA TYR A 82 14.90 -23.31 -13.43
C TYR A 82 16.06 -22.55 -14.05
N PRO A 83 15.80 -21.54 -14.88
CA PRO A 83 16.86 -20.77 -15.53
C PRO A 83 17.61 -19.98 -14.46
N THR A 84 18.94 -19.96 -14.55
CA THR A 84 19.80 -19.10 -13.71
C THR A 84 19.92 -17.68 -14.28
N THR A 85 18.96 -17.28 -15.12
CA THR A 85 18.98 -16.00 -15.86
C THR A 85 17.75 -15.18 -15.46
N ASP A 86 17.89 -13.86 -15.55
CA ASP A 86 16.83 -12.87 -15.46
C ASP A 86 15.82 -13.08 -14.31
N GLY A 87 16.20 -12.62 -13.13
CA GLY A 87 15.32 -12.62 -11.97
C GLY A 87 15.22 -13.93 -11.20
N TYR A 88 15.94 -15.02 -11.60
CA TYR A 88 16.03 -16.25 -10.85
C TYR A 88 17.36 -16.34 -10.10
N TYR A 89 17.28 -16.69 -8.82
CA TYR A 89 18.42 -16.81 -7.92
C TYR A 89 18.39 -18.16 -7.21
N ALA A 90 19.56 -18.79 -7.07
CA ALA A 90 19.70 -19.99 -6.29
C ALA A 90 19.70 -19.69 -4.78
N ALA A 91 19.49 -20.73 -3.96
CA ALA A 91 19.58 -20.63 -2.52
C ALA A 91 20.96 -20.07 -2.10
N GLY A 92 20.97 -19.03 -1.29
CA GLY A 92 22.18 -18.37 -0.80
C GLY A 92 22.80 -17.32 -1.72
N ASP A 93 22.30 -17.12 -2.96
CA ASP A 93 22.77 -16.03 -3.82
C ASP A 93 22.33 -14.65 -3.29
N ILE A 94 21.13 -14.59 -2.70
CA ILE A 94 20.55 -13.41 -2.10
C ILE A 94 19.77 -13.84 -0.86
N GLU A 95 20.02 -13.18 0.25
CA GLU A 95 19.20 -13.38 1.43
C GLU A 95 17.88 -12.62 1.31
N PRO A 96 16.74 -13.23 1.67
CA PRO A 96 15.44 -12.58 1.60
C PRO A 96 15.35 -11.29 2.43
N SER A 97 16.11 -11.21 3.51
CA SER A 97 16.23 -10.03 4.38
C SER A 97 16.90 -8.83 3.72
N ASP A 98 17.68 -9.07 2.66
CA ASP A 98 18.45 -8.04 1.94
C ASP A 98 17.62 -7.39 0.82
N LEU A 99 16.42 -7.92 0.55
CA LEU A 99 15.54 -7.38 -0.47
C LEU A 99 14.81 -6.14 0.05
N SER A 100 15.38 -4.99 -0.24
CA SER A 100 14.77 -3.67 -0.01
C SER A 100 14.75 -2.88 -1.30
N TRP A 101 14.03 -1.75 -1.31
CA TRP A 101 13.96 -0.90 -2.51
C TRP A 101 15.33 -0.46 -3.02
N ASP A 102 16.24 -0.14 -2.11
CA ASP A 102 17.58 0.32 -2.45
C ASP A 102 18.56 -0.83 -2.76
N LEU A 103 18.27 -2.04 -2.27
CA LEU A 103 19.09 -3.24 -2.42
C LEU A 103 18.46 -4.27 -3.38
N PHE A 104 17.39 -3.89 -4.08
CA PHE A 104 16.76 -4.79 -5.04
C PHE A 104 17.74 -5.17 -6.15
N PRO A 105 17.84 -6.46 -6.53
CA PRO A 105 18.79 -6.91 -7.52
C PRO A 105 18.61 -6.17 -8.84
N LYS A 106 19.69 -5.96 -9.56
CA LYS A 106 19.64 -5.33 -10.89
C LYS A 106 19.18 -6.28 -11.98
N ASN A 107 19.37 -7.58 -11.75
CA ASN A 107 18.92 -8.64 -12.67
C ASN A 107 17.55 -9.11 -12.24
N THR A 108 16.52 -8.38 -12.64
CA THR A 108 15.11 -8.64 -12.33
C THR A 108 14.36 -9.03 -13.59
N LYS A 109 13.28 -9.76 -13.41
CA LYS A 109 12.31 -9.94 -14.48
C LYS A 109 11.28 -8.83 -14.45
N THR A 110 10.98 -8.23 -15.60
CA THR A 110 10.08 -7.10 -15.70
C THR A 110 8.73 -7.49 -16.28
N VAL A 111 7.67 -6.85 -15.79
CA VAL A 111 6.31 -7.02 -16.29
C VAL A 111 5.72 -5.65 -16.61
N THR A 112 5.14 -5.52 -17.80
CA THR A 112 4.35 -4.33 -18.14
C THR A 112 2.95 -4.48 -17.53
N LEU A 113 2.60 -3.51 -16.72
CA LEU A 113 1.33 -3.47 -16.00
C LEU A 113 0.21 -2.87 -16.88
N PRO A 114 -1.07 -3.09 -16.53
CA PRO A 114 -2.20 -2.57 -17.31
C PRO A 114 -2.25 -1.05 -17.43
N ASP A 115 -1.65 -0.33 -16.48
CA ASP A 115 -1.54 1.15 -16.49
C ASP A 115 -0.32 1.66 -17.27
N GLY A 116 0.45 0.76 -17.89
CA GLY A 116 1.68 1.06 -18.63
C GLY A 116 2.93 1.24 -17.76
N SER A 117 2.82 1.13 -16.45
CA SER A 117 3.99 1.12 -15.55
C SER A 117 4.72 -0.23 -15.62
N ILE A 118 5.91 -0.28 -15.03
CA ILE A 118 6.74 -1.49 -15.01
C ILE A 118 6.80 -2.00 -13.59
N GLY A 119 6.47 -3.29 -13.41
CA GLY A 119 6.76 -4.04 -12.22
C GLY A 119 8.00 -4.91 -12.41
N GLU A 120 8.72 -5.16 -11.35
CA GLU A 120 9.92 -6.00 -11.33
C GLU A 120 9.77 -7.07 -10.26
N TYR A 121 10.23 -8.27 -10.55
CA TYR A 121 10.24 -9.34 -9.57
C TYR A 121 11.48 -10.20 -9.66
N VAL A 122 11.76 -10.87 -8.55
CA VAL A 122 12.79 -11.88 -8.41
C VAL A 122 12.20 -13.12 -7.78
N ILE A 123 12.73 -14.28 -8.18
CA ILE A 123 12.39 -15.59 -7.66
C ILE A 123 13.65 -16.18 -7.05
N ILE A 124 13.61 -16.50 -5.79
CA ILE A 124 14.70 -17.15 -5.07
C ILE A 124 14.28 -18.59 -4.79
N ASN A 125 15.08 -19.53 -5.26
CA ASN A 125 14.91 -20.92 -4.87
C ASN A 125 15.48 -21.09 -3.45
N ALA A 126 14.64 -21.24 -2.47
CA ALA A 126 15.04 -21.42 -1.06
C ALA A 126 15.49 -22.86 -0.76
N GLY A 127 15.47 -23.75 -1.76
CA GLY A 127 15.86 -25.13 -1.60
C GLY A 127 14.69 -26.08 -1.38
N THR A 128 15.02 -27.30 -1.01
CA THR A 128 14.04 -28.34 -0.68
C THR A 128 13.88 -28.41 0.84
N ASP A 129 12.66 -28.38 1.30
CA ASP A 129 12.33 -28.65 2.70
C ASP A 129 11.94 -30.12 2.84
N ASN A 130 12.63 -30.84 3.73
CA ASN A 130 12.24 -32.15 4.15
C ASN A 130 11.46 -31.98 5.45
N ASP A 131 10.22 -32.38 5.49
CA ASP A 131 9.38 -32.36 6.69
C ASP A 131 9.90 -33.39 7.73
N ASP A 132 11.13 -33.17 8.21
CA ASP A 132 11.73 -33.97 9.30
C ASP A 132 11.32 -33.42 10.69
N GLY A 133 10.37 -32.49 10.73
CA GLY A 133 9.78 -31.97 11.99
C GLY A 133 10.70 -31.00 12.77
N GLU A 134 11.83 -30.58 12.25
CA GLU A 134 12.70 -29.58 12.86
C GLU A 134 12.67 -28.28 12.03
N ASP A 135 11.89 -27.34 12.56
CA ASP A 135 12.02 -25.88 12.47
C ASP A 135 12.41 -25.28 11.09
N SER A 136 11.62 -25.52 10.06
CA SER A 136 11.76 -24.71 8.86
C SER A 136 11.14 -23.32 9.11
N SER A 137 11.95 -22.29 9.12
CA SER A 137 11.54 -20.89 9.38
C SER A 137 10.56 -20.30 8.33
N TYR A 138 10.14 -21.13 7.35
CA TYR A 138 9.19 -20.77 6.30
C TYR A 138 7.81 -21.43 6.46
N THR A 139 7.52 -22.06 7.59
CA THR A 139 6.23 -22.73 7.82
C THR A 139 5.06 -21.76 7.87
N GLY A 140 4.56 -21.38 6.72
CA GLY A 140 3.15 -21.14 6.53
C GLY A 140 2.41 -22.49 6.64
N THR A 141 1.21 -22.51 7.13
CA THR A 141 0.31 -23.63 7.49
C THR A 141 0.07 -24.71 6.41
N ILE A 142 1.05 -25.06 5.59
CA ILE A 142 0.99 -26.16 4.65
C ILE A 142 1.78 -27.31 5.27
N THR A 143 1.08 -28.26 5.86
CA THR A 143 1.65 -29.55 6.27
C THR A 143 1.68 -30.47 5.05
N PRO A 144 2.85 -30.68 4.40
CA PRO A 144 2.98 -31.72 3.39
C PRO A 144 2.70 -33.10 4.02
N ALA A 145 2.38 -34.08 3.19
CA ALA A 145 2.28 -35.44 3.68
C ALA A 145 3.63 -35.85 4.27
N PRO A 146 3.68 -36.63 5.38
CA PRO A 146 4.92 -37.05 6.00
C PRO A 146 5.85 -37.70 4.99
N GLY A 147 7.06 -37.15 4.82
CA GLY A 147 8.06 -37.65 3.88
C GLY A 147 7.98 -37.10 2.44
N ALA A 148 7.13 -36.11 2.18
CA ALA A 148 7.16 -35.39 0.92
C ALA A 148 8.30 -34.38 0.92
N ILE A 149 9.15 -34.42 -0.10
CA ILE A 149 10.16 -33.39 -0.37
C ILE A 149 9.43 -32.28 -1.13
N VAL A 150 9.32 -31.09 -0.56
CA VAL A 150 8.73 -29.92 -1.23
C VAL A 150 9.81 -28.93 -1.63
N GLN A 151 9.62 -28.27 -2.75
CA GLN A 151 10.49 -27.18 -3.18
C GLN A 151 9.89 -25.85 -2.78
N VAL A 152 10.69 -25.00 -2.16
CA VAL A 152 10.26 -23.71 -1.64
C VAL A 152 10.85 -22.59 -2.48
N PHE A 153 10.00 -21.71 -2.96
CA PHE A 153 10.39 -20.50 -3.69
C PHE A 153 9.92 -19.27 -2.93
N LEU A 154 10.76 -18.25 -2.93
CA LEU A 154 10.43 -16.95 -2.45
C LEU A 154 10.31 -16.01 -3.65
N VAL A 155 9.13 -15.44 -3.86
CA VAL A 155 8.88 -14.45 -4.89
C VAL A 155 8.79 -13.10 -4.24
N THR A 156 9.63 -12.17 -4.68
CA THR A 156 9.59 -10.78 -4.23
C THR A 156 9.37 -9.88 -5.42
N ALA A 157 8.33 -9.06 -5.36
CA ALA A 157 7.96 -8.13 -6.41
C ALA A 157 7.96 -6.69 -5.89
N GLN A 158 8.36 -5.78 -6.76
CA GLN A 158 8.31 -4.35 -6.50
C GLN A 158 7.62 -3.60 -7.63
N SER A 159 6.98 -2.50 -7.27
CA SER A 159 6.42 -1.57 -8.24
C SER A 159 6.44 -0.13 -7.71
N GLU A 160 6.48 0.80 -8.65
CA GLU A 160 6.43 2.23 -8.41
C GLU A 160 5.21 2.82 -9.14
N SER A 161 4.45 3.65 -8.44
CA SER A 161 3.36 4.39 -9.05
C SER A 161 3.87 5.60 -9.85
N SER A 162 3.03 6.18 -10.69
CA SER A 162 3.35 7.34 -11.53
C SER A 162 3.82 8.59 -10.75
N ARG A 163 3.65 8.62 -9.43
CA ARG A 163 4.11 9.70 -8.55
C ARG A 163 5.19 9.28 -7.55
N GLY A 164 5.87 8.16 -7.81
CA GLY A 164 7.00 7.73 -7.00
C GLY A 164 6.64 7.01 -5.69
N ALA A 165 5.37 6.64 -5.48
CA ALA A 165 5.03 5.76 -4.37
C ALA A 165 5.49 4.34 -4.71
N LYS A 166 6.28 3.75 -3.82
CA LYS A 166 6.95 2.46 -4.01
C LYS A 166 6.39 1.42 -3.06
N ARG A 167 6.22 0.18 -3.53
CA ARG A 167 5.82 -0.96 -2.71
C ARG A 167 6.59 -2.20 -3.11
N ILE A 168 6.94 -2.98 -2.11
CA ILE A 168 7.51 -4.32 -2.24
C ILE A 168 6.55 -5.28 -1.57
N VAL A 169 6.26 -6.38 -2.23
CA VAL A 169 5.47 -7.50 -1.71
C VAL A 169 6.24 -8.80 -1.90
N GLN A 170 6.05 -9.74 -1.00
CA GLN A 170 6.76 -11.00 -1.00
C GLN A 170 5.78 -12.14 -0.70
N SER A 171 5.98 -13.28 -1.34
CA SER A 171 5.22 -14.50 -1.08
C SER A 171 6.12 -15.71 -1.12
N VAL A 172 5.81 -16.68 -0.30
CA VAL A 172 6.41 -18.01 -0.33
C VAL A 172 5.52 -18.91 -1.17
N VAL A 173 6.09 -19.59 -2.12
CA VAL A 173 5.42 -20.59 -2.98
C VAL A 173 6.05 -21.94 -2.69
N VAL A 174 5.22 -22.88 -2.30
CA VAL A 174 5.61 -24.26 -2.07
C VAL A 174 5.03 -25.10 -3.20
N THR A 175 5.88 -25.87 -3.84
CA THR A 175 5.48 -26.72 -4.95
C THR A 175 5.60 -28.17 -4.56
N ASP A 176 4.77 -29.02 -5.18
CA ASP A 176 4.93 -30.46 -5.04
C ASP A 176 6.32 -30.89 -5.59
N PRO A 177 6.95 -31.88 -4.99
CA PRO A 177 8.24 -32.36 -5.50
C PRO A 177 8.08 -32.76 -6.95
N LEU A 178 8.99 -32.31 -7.80
CA LEU A 178 9.12 -32.86 -9.15
C LEU A 178 9.33 -34.35 -8.99
N ILE A 179 8.32 -35.14 -9.36
CA ILE A 179 8.47 -36.59 -9.47
C ILE A 179 9.51 -36.83 -10.58
N PRO A 180 10.64 -37.49 -10.27
CA PRO A 180 11.70 -37.69 -11.23
C PRO A 180 11.25 -38.60 -12.40
#